data_90748ce8d17887671c16403a6a1cd2be
#
_entry.id   90748ce8d17887671c16403a6a1cd2be
#
_cell.length_a   1.000
_cell.length_b   1.000
_cell.length_c   1.000
_cell.angle_alpha   90.00
_cell.angle_beta   90.00
_cell.angle_gamma   90.00
#
_symmetry.space_group_name_H-M   'P 1'
#
loop_
_entity.id
_entity.type
_entity.pdbx_description
1 polymer ?
#
loop_
_entity_poly.entity_id
_entity_poly.type
_entity_poly.pdbx_seq_one_letter_code
_entity_poly.pdbx_strand_id
1 'polypeptide(L)'
;MHKPRFSELAIFCSLFLLGASSVFGARIKDLTDVRGSRSNQLYGYGIVTGLAGQGDSRIEYTELGILNALESLGIRADKADKSRNIAAVIVTADIGPFAKEGAKMDVTVSSIGNADSLQGGVLLQTPLYGADGKVYSVAQGPVSVGGLSAGNAGGANVQVNHPTVGMVSNGATIEREIESKVVNGGELELILRSPDSLTAVKIADAINKYYPGTSLAKDSGLVNIRVPSNFQGQTTNFLAAIGGIDVKPDVPARVIINERTGTIVATQNVRISPVAVSSSNITIFLNPTTGVSQPLPFSQGA
;
A
#
# COMPACT_ATOMS: atom_id res chain seq x y z
N MET A 1 58.30 18.53 10.79
CA MET A 1 56.91 18.10 11.02
C MET A 1 55.98 19.29 10.79
N HIS A 2 55.34 19.34 9.62
CA HIS A 2 54.47 20.44 9.21
C HIS A 2 53.03 20.11 9.67
N LYS A 3 52.50 20.87 10.63
CA LYS A 3 51.05 20.74 11.02
C LYS A 3 50.17 21.38 9.95
N PRO A 4 49.23 20.68 9.38
CA PRO A 4 48.28 21.28 8.43
C PRO A 4 47.47 22.38 9.12
N ARG A 5 47.36 23.53 8.48
CA ARG A 5 46.58 24.67 8.96
C ARG A 5 45.10 24.32 8.97
N PHE A 6 44.43 24.62 10.05
CA PHE A 6 42.99 24.38 10.25
C PHE A 6 42.10 24.93 9.12
N SER A 7 42.57 25.91 8.36
CA SER A 7 41.89 26.50 7.21
C SER A 7 41.80 25.56 5.98
N GLU A 8 42.78 24.70 5.75
CA GLU A 8 42.80 23.78 4.61
C GLU A 8 41.87 22.57 4.86
N LEU A 9 41.75 22.13 6.12
CA LEU A 9 40.85 21.06 6.50
C LEU A 9 39.37 21.50 6.39
N ALA A 10 39.09 22.77 6.72
CA ALA A 10 37.74 23.33 6.58
C ALA A 10 37.31 23.50 5.12
N ILE A 11 38.24 23.86 4.22
CA ILE A 11 37.96 23.97 2.78
C ILE A 11 37.74 22.58 2.16
N PHE A 12 38.48 21.57 2.56
CA PHE A 12 38.31 20.20 2.08
C PHE A 12 36.97 19.59 2.56
N CYS A 13 36.58 19.86 3.80
CA CYS A 13 35.28 19.42 4.35
C CYS A 13 34.11 20.15 3.69
N SER A 14 34.25 21.44 3.36
CA SER A 14 33.27 22.24 2.63
C SER A 14 33.07 21.77 1.18
N LEU A 15 34.16 21.35 0.51
CA LEU A 15 34.10 20.86 -0.85
C LEU A 15 33.51 19.46 -0.94
N PHE A 16 33.63 18.64 0.13
CA PHE A 16 33.00 17.32 0.19
C PHE A 16 31.49 17.35 0.49
N LEU A 17 30.99 18.39 1.15
CA LEU A 17 29.55 18.58 1.39
C LEU A 17 28.78 19.11 0.17
N LEU A 18 29.44 19.71 -0.82
CA LEU A 18 28.79 20.20 -2.03
C LEU A 18 28.57 19.13 -3.11
N GLY A 19 29.14 17.93 -2.93
CA GLY A 19 29.10 16.83 -3.93
C GLY A 19 27.92 15.87 -3.86
N ALA A 20 27.02 15.97 -2.88
CA ALA A 20 26.00 14.94 -2.62
C ALA A 20 24.55 15.42 -2.81
N SER A 21 24.26 16.19 -3.84
CA SER A 21 22.90 16.31 -4.33
C SER A 21 22.60 15.11 -5.25
N SER A 22 22.49 13.92 -4.66
CA SER A 22 21.88 12.78 -5.30
C SER A 22 20.42 13.15 -5.54
N VAL A 23 20.11 13.64 -6.73
CA VAL A 23 18.72 13.75 -7.20
C VAL A 23 18.20 12.33 -7.34
N PHE A 24 17.66 11.77 -6.26
CA PHE A 24 17.03 10.47 -6.29
C PHE A 24 15.82 10.56 -7.22
N GLY A 25 15.92 9.95 -8.40
CA GLY A 25 14.77 9.59 -9.21
C GLY A 25 13.94 8.54 -8.45
N ALA A 26 12.65 8.49 -8.70
CA ALA A 26 11.83 7.36 -8.27
C ALA A 26 11.97 6.24 -9.31
N ARG A 27 11.97 4.99 -8.87
CA ARG A 27 12.04 3.85 -9.79
C ARG A 27 10.69 3.66 -10.47
N ILE A 28 10.69 3.19 -11.71
CA ILE A 28 9.44 2.96 -12.47
C ILE A 28 8.46 2.11 -11.66
N LYS A 29 8.92 1.05 -10.99
CA LYS A 29 8.07 0.19 -10.14
C LYS A 29 7.40 0.91 -8.97
N ASP A 30 7.97 2.03 -8.51
CA ASP A 30 7.41 2.81 -7.41
C ASP A 30 6.34 3.81 -7.91
N LEU A 31 6.37 4.12 -9.22
CA LEU A 31 5.46 5.05 -9.89
C LEU A 31 4.30 4.37 -10.61
N THR A 32 4.44 3.07 -10.93
CA THR A 32 3.50 2.36 -11.80
C THR A 32 3.08 1.01 -11.23
N ASP A 33 1.92 0.58 -11.66
CA ASP A 33 1.42 -0.78 -11.48
C ASP A 33 1.30 -1.46 -12.85
N VAL A 34 1.44 -2.78 -12.90
CA VAL A 34 1.32 -3.54 -14.14
C VAL A 34 -0.14 -3.88 -14.38
N ARG A 35 -0.67 -3.61 -15.58
CA ARG A 35 -2.04 -3.98 -15.91
C ARG A 35 -2.21 -5.49 -15.87
N GLY A 36 -3.34 -5.94 -15.28
CA GLY A 36 -3.60 -7.36 -15.05
C GLY A 36 -3.03 -7.90 -13.72
N SER A 37 -2.22 -7.11 -12.99
CA SER A 37 -1.71 -7.48 -11.67
C SER A 37 -2.48 -6.75 -10.57
N ARG A 38 -3.76 -7.02 -10.43
CA ARG A 38 -4.59 -6.49 -9.34
C ARG A 38 -4.81 -7.53 -8.24
N SER A 39 -4.87 -7.11 -7.00
CA SER A 39 -5.41 -7.92 -5.92
C SER A 39 -6.93 -8.05 -6.07
N ASN A 40 -7.47 -9.18 -5.61
CA ASN A 40 -8.90 -9.43 -5.59
C ASN A 40 -9.35 -9.67 -4.17
N GLN A 41 -10.51 -9.12 -3.81
CA GLN A 41 -11.08 -9.30 -2.49
C GLN A 41 -11.87 -10.60 -2.44
N LEU A 42 -11.65 -11.34 -1.35
CA LEU A 42 -12.37 -12.56 -1.02
C LEU A 42 -13.23 -12.30 0.22
N TYR A 43 -14.36 -12.97 0.28
CA TYR A 43 -15.26 -12.91 1.43
C TYR A 43 -15.83 -14.30 1.73
N GLY A 44 -16.18 -14.54 2.98
CA GLY A 44 -16.83 -15.77 3.40
C GLY A 44 -17.65 -15.57 4.65
N TYR A 45 -18.63 -16.45 4.85
CA TYR A 45 -19.36 -16.56 6.10
C TYR A 45 -18.77 -17.68 6.93
N GLY A 46 -18.43 -17.38 8.18
CA GLY A 46 -17.81 -18.34 9.08
C GLY A 46 -18.40 -18.30 10.50
N ILE A 47 -17.95 -19.24 11.31
CA ILE A 47 -18.28 -19.34 12.72
C ILE A 47 -16.99 -19.28 13.53
N VAL A 48 -16.97 -18.45 14.54
CA VAL A 48 -15.93 -18.45 15.57
C VAL A 48 -16.46 -19.14 16.81
N THR A 49 -15.67 -20.04 17.37
CA THR A 49 -16.00 -20.84 18.57
C THR A 49 -15.03 -20.54 19.71
N GLY A 50 -15.40 -20.88 20.95
CA GLY A 50 -14.51 -20.74 22.10
C GLY A 50 -14.57 -19.36 22.77
N LEU A 51 -15.67 -18.61 22.61
CA LEU A 51 -15.80 -17.22 23.08
C LEU A 51 -16.15 -17.06 24.57
N ALA A 52 -16.18 -18.13 25.34
CA ALA A 52 -16.35 -18.11 26.80
C ALA A 52 -17.53 -17.22 27.31
N GLY A 53 -18.67 -17.25 26.63
CA GLY A 53 -19.85 -16.47 26.97
C GLY A 53 -19.92 -15.07 26.34
N GLN A 54 -18.96 -14.68 25.52
CA GLN A 54 -18.92 -13.39 24.80
C GLN A 54 -19.46 -13.48 23.35
N GLY A 55 -19.87 -14.66 22.91
CA GLY A 55 -20.43 -14.89 21.60
C GLY A 55 -21.87 -14.40 21.43
N ASP A 56 -22.46 -14.72 20.29
CA ASP A 56 -23.82 -14.34 19.94
C ASP A 56 -24.86 -14.92 20.89
N SER A 57 -25.92 -14.15 21.13
CA SER A 57 -27.06 -14.59 21.93
C SER A 57 -28.30 -14.63 21.08
N ARG A 58 -28.90 -15.82 20.91
CA ARG A 58 -30.20 -16.05 20.26
C ARG A 58 -30.30 -15.46 18.84
N ILE A 59 -29.27 -15.70 18.02
CA ILE A 59 -29.26 -15.28 16.63
C ILE A 59 -29.46 -16.49 15.75
N GLU A 60 -30.55 -16.52 15.00
CA GLU A 60 -31.01 -17.67 14.19
C GLU A 60 -29.94 -18.10 13.18
N TYR A 61 -29.32 -17.17 12.46
CA TYR A 61 -28.29 -17.53 11.48
C TYR A 61 -26.99 -18.05 12.11
N THR A 62 -26.67 -17.66 13.37
CA THR A 62 -25.56 -18.25 14.14
C THR A 62 -25.90 -19.68 14.54
N GLU A 63 -27.13 -19.93 15.02
CA GLU A 63 -27.62 -21.25 15.38
C GLU A 63 -27.63 -22.18 14.15
N LEU A 64 -28.17 -21.73 13.04
CA LEU A 64 -28.15 -22.48 11.75
C LEU A 64 -26.72 -22.74 11.27
N GLY A 65 -25.84 -21.78 11.37
CA GLY A 65 -24.44 -21.92 10.96
C GLY A 65 -23.70 -22.99 11.71
N ILE A 66 -23.87 -23.08 13.04
CA ILE A 66 -23.24 -24.14 13.83
C ILE A 66 -23.89 -25.50 13.59
N LEU A 67 -25.20 -25.57 13.38
CA LEU A 67 -25.86 -26.84 13.05
C LEU A 67 -25.36 -27.39 11.71
N ASN A 68 -25.22 -26.56 10.70
CA ASN A 68 -24.65 -26.94 9.40
C ASN A 68 -23.19 -27.39 9.53
N ALA A 69 -22.39 -26.69 10.36
CA ALA A 69 -21.02 -27.09 10.64
C ALA A 69 -20.94 -28.46 11.33
N LEU A 70 -21.80 -28.73 12.31
CA LEU A 70 -21.89 -30.03 12.99
C LEU A 70 -22.35 -31.13 12.03
N GLU A 71 -23.33 -30.85 11.20
CA GLU A 71 -23.81 -31.82 10.18
C GLU A 71 -22.70 -32.16 9.18
N SER A 72 -21.90 -31.19 8.75
CA SER A 72 -20.74 -31.45 7.87
C SER A 72 -19.67 -32.33 8.51
N LEU A 73 -19.62 -32.39 9.85
CA LEU A 73 -18.77 -33.26 10.64
C LEU A 73 -19.45 -34.60 10.96
N GLY A 74 -20.67 -34.85 10.45
CA GLY A 74 -21.43 -36.07 10.70
C GLY A 74 -22.19 -36.09 12.03
N ILE A 75 -22.24 -34.98 12.74
CA ILE A 75 -22.96 -34.83 14.02
C ILE A 75 -24.34 -34.22 13.73
N ARG A 76 -25.40 -34.95 14.07
CA ARG A 76 -26.77 -34.43 13.98
C ARG A 76 -27.20 -33.87 15.33
N ALA A 77 -27.54 -32.59 15.34
CA ALA A 77 -28.12 -31.90 16.50
C ALA A 77 -29.39 -31.16 16.06
N ASP A 78 -30.46 -31.31 16.80
CA ASP A 78 -31.74 -30.66 16.50
C ASP A 78 -31.79 -29.20 16.97
N LYS A 79 -30.93 -28.83 17.89
CA LYS A 79 -30.86 -27.46 18.45
C LYS A 79 -29.43 -27.11 18.80
N ALA A 80 -29.06 -25.82 18.55
CA ALA A 80 -27.82 -25.28 19.04
C ALA A 80 -27.88 -24.97 20.56
N ASP A 81 -26.77 -25.12 21.26
CA ASP A 81 -26.67 -24.74 22.67
C ASP A 81 -26.66 -23.20 22.81
N LYS A 82 -27.30 -22.71 23.89
CA LYS A 82 -27.42 -21.26 24.20
C LYS A 82 -26.24 -20.70 24.98
N SER A 83 -25.06 -21.30 24.82
CA SER A 83 -23.90 -21.03 25.67
C SER A 83 -23.18 -19.70 25.38
N ARG A 84 -23.57 -18.93 24.37
CA ARG A 84 -22.84 -17.72 23.91
C ARG A 84 -21.34 -17.99 23.63
N ASN A 85 -21.01 -19.22 23.23
CA ASN A 85 -19.64 -19.65 22.93
C ASN A 85 -19.29 -19.52 21.46
N ILE A 86 -20.25 -19.15 20.63
CA ILE A 86 -20.16 -19.06 19.19
C ILE A 86 -20.56 -17.68 18.70
N ALA A 87 -19.97 -17.24 17.60
CA ALA A 87 -20.37 -16.02 16.90
C ALA A 87 -20.33 -16.23 15.39
N ALA A 88 -21.34 -15.72 14.69
CA ALA A 88 -21.32 -15.62 13.26
C ALA A 88 -20.44 -14.47 12.82
N VAL A 89 -19.59 -14.72 11.82
CA VAL A 89 -18.61 -13.75 11.36
C VAL A 89 -18.57 -13.67 9.82
N ILE A 90 -18.25 -12.48 9.33
CA ILE A 90 -17.74 -12.31 7.97
C ILE A 90 -16.24 -12.36 8.01
N VAL A 91 -15.67 -13.13 7.10
CA VAL A 91 -14.24 -13.26 6.90
C VAL A 91 -13.87 -12.62 5.57
N THR A 92 -12.91 -11.72 5.57
CA THR A 92 -12.43 -11.04 4.37
C THR A 92 -10.93 -11.21 4.22
N ALA A 93 -10.45 -11.29 2.98
CA ALA A 93 -9.04 -11.38 2.65
C ALA A 93 -8.76 -10.76 1.28
N ASP A 94 -7.51 -10.34 1.06
CA ASP A 94 -7.04 -9.85 -0.23
C ASP A 94 -6.05 -10.85 -0.83
N ILE A 95 -6.43 -11.49 -1.94
CA ILE A 95 -5.55 -12.38 -2.69
C ILE A 95 -4.76 -11.60 -3.73
N GLY A 96 -3.43 -11.65 -3.64
CA GLY A 96 -2.55 -10.99 -4.59
C GLY A 96 -2.59 -11.61 -5.98
N PRO A 97 -2.18 -10.88 -7.03
CA PRO A 97 -2.28 -11.32 -8.42
C PRO A 97 -1.37 -12.50 -8.78
N PHE A 98 -0.30 -12.70 -8.03
CA PHE A 98 0.69 -13.77 -8.25
C PHE A 98 0.71 -14.78 -7.11
N ALA A 99 -0.33 -14.78 -6.29
CA ALA A 99 -0.44 -15.72 -5.20
C ALA A 99 -0.64 -17.14 -5.74
N LYS A 100 0.11 -18.08 -5.18
CA LYS A 100 0.15 -19.49 -5.62
C LYS A 100 -0.67 -20.37 -4.71
N GLU A 101 -1.20 -21.46 -5.29
CA GLU A 101 -1.83 -22.54 -4.53
C GLU A 101 -0.91 -23.02 -3.40
N GLY A 102 -1.47 -23.26 -2.22
CA GLY A 102 -0.74 -23.61 -1.01
C GLY A 102 -0.11 -22.43 -0.26
N ALA A 103 -0.05 -21.23 -0.83
CA ALA A 103 0.42 -20.04 -0.10
C ALA A 103 -0.59 -19.63 0.97
N LYS A 104 -0.08 -19.03 2.05
CA LYS A 104 -0.89 -18.53 3.17
C LYS A 104 -1.08 -17.03 3.09
N MET A 105 -2.22 -16.57 3.57
CA MET A 105 -2.54 -15.13 3.70
C MET A 105 -3.28 -14.85 5.00
N ASP A 106 -3.20 -13.61 5.43
CA ASP A 106 -3.93 -13.10 6.58
C ASP A 106 -5.41 -12.91 6.24
N VAL A 107 -6.27 -13.10 7.22
CA VAL A 107 -7.70 -12.83 7.06
C VAL A 107 -8.20 -11.95 8.19
N THR A 108 -9.12 -11.06 7.85
CA THR A 108 -9.85 -10.24 8.82
C THR A 108 -11.18 -10.91 9.11
N VAL A 109 -11.51 -11.02 10.40
CA VAL A 109 -12.73 -11.66 10.92
C VAL A 109 -13.53 -10.61 11.65
N SER A 110 -14.78 -10.39 11.24
CA SER A 110 -15.68 -9.39 11.83
C SER A 110 -17.00 -10.03 12.24
N SER A 111 -17.43 -9.83 13.47
CA SER A 111 -18.74 -10.30 13.95
C SER A 111 -19.87 -9.60 13.19
N ILE A 112 -20.87 -10.36 12.77
CA ILE A 112 -22.11 -9.85 12.18
C ILE A 112 -23.30 -9.97 13.11
N GLY A 113 -23.11 -10.65 14.21
CA GLY A 113 -24.12 -10.84 15.25
C GLY A 113 -24.03 -9.83 16.37
N ASN A 114 -24.43 -10.25 17.55
CA ASN A 114 -24.39 -9.46 18.79
C ASN A 114 -23.34 -9.97 19.78
N ALA A 115 -22.25 -10.58 19.28
CA ALA A 115 -21.14 -10.99 20.11
C ALA A 115 -20.46 -9.77 20.75
N ASP A 116 -20.15 -9.89 22.04
CA ASP A 116 -19.46 -8.83 22.77
C ASP A 116 -17.96 -8.78 22.41
N SER A 117 -17.36 -9.93 22.10
CA SER A 117 -15.94 -10.05 21.74
C SER A 117 -15.65 -11.34 20.98
N LEU A 118 -14.64 -11.29 20.09
CA LEU A 118 -14.07 -12.46 19.41
C LEU A 118 -12.76 -12.95 20.07
N GLN A 119 -12.37 -12.34 21.19
CA GLN A 119 -11.12 -12.64 21.88
C GLN A 119 -11.06 -14.10 22.35
N GLY A 120 -9.93 -14.77 22.05
CA GLY A 120 -9.69 -16.16 22.43
C GLY A 120 -10.44 -17.18 21.57
N GLY A 121 -11.26 -16.72 20.62
CA GLY A 121 -12.01 -17.58 19.73
C GLY A 121 -11.14 -18.17 18.60
N VAL A 122 -11.65 -19.25 18.03
CA VAL A 122 -11.05 -19.92 16.88
C VAL A 122 -12.06 -19.94 15.74
N LEU A 123 -11.63 -19.44 14.58
CA LEU A 123 -12.40 -19.51 13.34
C LEU A 123 -12.43 -20.94 12.83
N LEU A 124 -13.61 -21.47 12.63
CA LEU A 124 -13.81 -22.77 11.97
C LEU A 124 -13.50 -22.67 10.49
N GLN A 125 -13.23 -23.82 9.85
CA GLN A 125 -12.94 -23.89 8.43
C GLN A 125 -14.01 -23.13 7.61
N THR A 126 -13.60 -22.09 6.91
CA THR A 126 -14.46 -21.14 6.22
C THR A 126 -13.98 -20.98 4.79
N PRO A 127 -14.78 -21.33 3.78
CA PRO A 127 -14.46 -21.06 2.39
C PRO A 127 -14.58 -19.55 2.10
N LEU A 128 -13.60 -19.01 1.36
CA LEU A 128 -13.58 -17.64 0.89
C LEU A 128 -13.86 -17.57 -0.61
N TYR A 129 -14.86 -16.81 -0.97
CA TYR A 129 -15.39 -16.67 -2.32
C TYR A 129 -14.88 -15.40 -2.98
N GLY A 130 -14.58 -15.47 -4.26
CA GLY A 130 -14.40 -14.30 -5.11
C GLY A 130 -15.74 -13.74 -5.59
N ALA A 131 -15.69 -12.61 -6.30
CA ALA A 131 -16.86 -11.96 -6.87
C ALA A 131 -17.60 -12.83 -7.92
N ASP A 132 -16.93 -13.84 -8.47
CA ASP A 132 -17.50 -14.83 -9.40
C ASP A 132 -18.19 -16.01 -8.70
N GLY A 133 -18.27 -16.00 -7.37
CA GLY A 133 -18.91 -17.03 -6.56
C GLY A 133 -18.09 -18.33 -6.41
N LYS A 134 -16.82 -18.35 -6.88
CA LYS A 134 -15.96 -19.53 -6.72
C LYS A 134 -15.12 -19.41 -5.46
N VAL A 135 -14.79 -20.57 -4.86
CA VAL A 135 -13.89 -20.64 -3.72
C VAL A 135 -12.44 -20.52 -4.22
N TYR A 136 -11.71 -19.57 -3.65
CA TYR A 136 -10.30 -19.35 -3.94
C TYR A 136 -9.39 -19.69 -2.76
N SER A 137 -9.92 -19.70 -1.55
CA SER A 137 -9.13 -19.93 -0.36
C SER A 137 -10.01 -20.49 0.75
N VAL A 138 -9.38 -21.15 1.71
CA VAL A 138 -10.03 -21.68 2.92
C VAL A 138 -9.33 -21.13 4.15
N ALA A 139 -10.10 -20.49 5.04
CA ALA A 139 -9.60 -19.85 6.25
C ALA A 139 -9.94 -20.64 7.51
N GLN A 140 -8.99 -20.71 8.46
CA GLN A 140 -9.20 -21.27 9.81
C GLN A 140 -8.09 -20.79 10.74
N GLY A 141 -8.36 -20.76 12.04
CA GLY A 141 -7.32 -20.52 13.03
C GLY A 141 -7.72 -19.62 14.18
N PRO A 142 -6.83 -19.39 15.14
CA PRO A 142 -7.10 -18.55 16.30
C PRO A 142 -7.26 -17.09 15.89
N VAL A 143 -8.31 -16.44 16.42
CA VAL A 143 -8.59 -15.02 16.17
C VAL A 143 -7.80 -14.17 17.14
N SER A 144 -6.93 -13.31 16.62
CA SER A 144 -6.22 -12.29 17.37
C SER A 144 -6.98 -10.97 17.28
N VAL A 145 -7.54 -10.51 18.40
CA VAL A 145 -8.19 -9.21 18.50
C VAL A 145 -7.14 -8.20 18.90
N GLY A 146 -6.97 -7.14 18.12
CA GLY A 146 -6.02 -6.08 18.42
C GLY A 146 -6.45 -5.26 19.62
N GLY A 147 -5.56 -5.03 20.62
CA GLY A 147 -5.72 -4.10 21.72
C GLY A 147 -5.48 -4.70 23.11
N LEU A 148 -4.88 -3.88 23.95
CA LEU A 148 -4.69 -4.13 25.38
C LEU A 148 -5.98 -3.86 26.14
N SER A 149 -6.59 -4.89 26.70
CA SER A 149 -7.54 -4.76 27.81
C SER A 149 -6.73 -4.56 29.08
N ALA A 150 -6.35 -3.33 29.41
CA ALA A 150 -5.80 -3.02 30.73
C ALA A 150 -6.96 -2.74 31.68
N GLY A 151 -7.50 -3.78 32.28
CA GLY A 151 -8.40 -3.68 33.43
C GLY A 151 -7.58 -3.38 34.68
N ASN A 152 -7.55 -2.14 35.16
CA ASN A 152 -7.11 -1.83 36.49
C ASN A 152 -8.28 -2.06 37.45
N ALA A 153 -8.01 -2.72 38.59
CA ALA A 153 -8.95 -3.03 39.66
C ALA A 153 -9.57 -1.80 40.38
N GLY A 154 -9.67 -0.67 39.71
CA GLY A 154 -10.13 0.63 40.19
C GLY A 154 -11.24 1.31 39.39
N GLY A 155 -12.01 0.58 38.59
CA GLY A 155 -13.32 1.04 38.13
C GLY A 155 -13.39 1.94 36.90
N ALA A 156 -12.31 2.16 36.13
CA ALA A 156 -12.37 2.81 34.85
C ALA A 156 -11.99 1.79 33.71
N ASN A 157 -13.00 1.21 33.06
CA ASN A 157 -12.81 0.41 31.86
C ASN A 157 -12.51 1.35 30.68
N VAL A 158 -11.24 1.55 30.37
CA VAL A 158 -10.84 2.17 29.09
C VAL A 158 -10.73 1.07 28.06
N GLN A 159 -11.82 0.82 27.36
CA GLN A 159 -11.87 -0.08 26.21
C GLN A 159 -11.43 0.70 24.96
N VAL A 160 -10.18 0.51 24.51
CA VAL A 160 -9.60 1.29 23.42
C VAL A 160 -9.72 0.59 22.05
N ASN A 161 -10.35 -0.60 21.96
CA ASN A 161 -10.48 -1.34 20.70
C ASN A 161 -11.84 -1.98 20.49
N HIS A 162 -12.15 -2.22 19.22
CA HIS A 162 -13.33 -2.98 18.81
C HIS A 162 -13.06 -4.48 18.97
N PRO A 163 -13.53 -5.13 20.04
CA PRO A 163 -13.26 -6.54 20.31
C PRO A 163 -14.02 -7.49 19.37
N THR A 164 -14.87 -6.94 18.51
CA THR A 164 -15.69 -7.66 17.53
C THR A 164 -15.04 -7.80 16.16
N VAL A 165 -13.81 -7.25 15.98
CA VAL A 165 -12.99 -7.41 14.80
C VAL A 165 -11.62 -7.95 15.19
N GLY A 166 -11.17 -8.97 14.49
CA GLY A 166 -9.88 -9.60 14.72
C GLY A 166 -9.21 -10.03 13.41
N MET A 167 -7.99 -10.52 13.53
CA MET A 167 -7.19 -11.04 12.43
C MET A 167 -6.76 -12.47 12.75
N VAL A 168 -6.72 -13.32 11.73
CA VAL A 168 -6.06 -14.63 11.79
C VAL A 168 -4.85 -14.57 10.87
N SER A 169 -3.67 -14.43 11.49
CA SER A 169 -2.40 -14.35 10.75
C SER A 169 -2.09 -15.68 10.06
N ASN A 170 -1.77 -15.64 8.77
CA ASN A 170 -1.58 -16.83 7.94
C ASN A 170 -2.75 -17.82 8.04
N GLY A 171 -3.95 -17.32 8.28
CA GLY A 171 -5.14 -18.11 8.59
C GLY A 171 -5.81 -18.71 7.38
N ALA A 172 -5.58 -18.19 6.17
CA ALA A 172 -6.15 -18.76 4.96
C ALA A 172 -5.09 -19.40 4.08
N THR A 173 -5.43 -20.55 3.50
CA THR A 173 -4.63 -21.23 2.47
C THR A 173 -5.30 -21.03 1.12
N ILE A 174 -4.53 -20.69 0.10
CA ILE A 174 -5.01 -20.50 -1.27
C ILE A 174 -5.19 -21.88 -1.91
N GLU A 175 -6.42 -22.15 -2.37
CA GLU A 175 -6.80 -23.40 -3.01
C GLU A 175 -6.88 -23.26 -4.54
N ARG A 176 -6.97 -22.03 -5.03
CA ARG A 176 -7.04 -21.73 -6.45
C ARG A 176 -6.34 -20.42 -6.77
N GLU A 177 -5.50 -20.45 -7.80
CA GLU A 177 -4.84 -19.25 -8.32
C GLU A 177 -5.83 -18.38 -9.12
N ILE A 178 -5.57 -17.06 -9.13
CA ILE A 178 -6.23 -16.13 -10.03
C ILE A 178 -5.34 -15.91 -11.23
N GLU A 179 -5.83 -16.21 -12.43
CA GLU A 179 -5.08 -15.96 -13.66
C GLU A 179 -4.80 -14.46 -13.83
N SER A 180 -3.53 -14.08 -13.76
CA SER A 180 -3.05 -12.72 -14.03
C SER A 180 -2.45 -12.66 -15.41
N LYS A 181 -3.17 -12.07 -16.38
CA LYS A 181 -2.68 -11.85 -17.74
C LYS A 181 -1.93 -10.51 -17.81
N VAL A 182 -0.65 -10.55 -17.50
CA VAL A 182 0.23 -9.37 -17.50
C VAL A 182 0.69 -8.99 -18.91
N VAL A 183 0.85 -9.97 -19.81
CA VAL A 183 1.23 -9.76 -21.19
C VAL A 183 0.09 -10.22 -22.10
N ASN A 184 -0.38 -9.32 -22.96
CA ASN A 184 -1.39 -9.59 -23.97
C ASN A 184 -0.78 -9.36 -25.35
N GLY A 185 -0.71 -10.43 -26.18
CA GLY A 185 -0.17 -10.31 -27.55
C GLY A 185 1.27 -9.79 -27.66
N GLY A 186 2.09 -10.01 -26.62
CA GLY A 186 3.47 -9.50 -26.58
C GLY A 186 3.59 -8.07 -26.07
N GLU A 187 2.50 -7.47 -25.65
CA GLU A 187 2.46 -6.13 -25.06
C GLU A 187 2.21 -6.18 -23.56
N LEU A 188 2.86 -5.28 -22.84
CA LEU A 188 2.75 -5.06 -21.41
C LEU A 188 2.32 -3.61 -21.20
N GLU A 189 1.39 -3.37 -20.29
CA GLU A 189 0.91 -2.03 -19.98
C GLU A 189 1.24 -1.66 -18.54
N LEU A 190 1.91 -0.51 -18.37
CA LEU A 190 2.14 0.10 -17.07
C LEU A 190 1.10 1.20 -16.82
N ILE A 191 0.44 1.13 -15.69
CA ILE A 191 -0.55 2.11 -15.24
C ILE A 191 0.13 3.01 -14.21
N LEU A 192 0.15 4.31 -14.44
CA LEU A 192 0.68 5.28 -13.49
C LEU A 192 -0.24 5.39 -12.26
N ARG A 193 0.31 5.29 -11.06
CA ARG A 193 -0.43 5.49 -9.80
C ARG A 193 -0.98 6.91 -9.67
N SER A 194 -0.24 7.88 -10.20
CA SER A 194 -0.69 9.27 -10.32
C SER A 194 -0.61 9.67 -11.79
N PRO A 195 -1.74 9.73 -12.50
CA PRO A 195 -1.78 10.07 -13.93
C PRO A 195 -1.19 11.45 -14.19
N ASP A 196 -0.12 11.51 -15.02
CA ASP A 196 0.53 12.74 -15.46
C ASP A 196 1.22 12.53 -16.81
N SER A 197 0.89 13.36 -17.79
CA SER A 197 1.36 13.21 -19.17
C SER A 197 2.89 13.34 -19.29
N LEU A 198 3.48 14.27 -18.53
CA LEU A 198 4.94 14.49 -18.57
C LEU A 198 5.69 13.31 -17.94
N THR A 199 5.19 12.80 -16.83
CA THR A 199 5.74 11.60 -16.18
C THR A 199 5.59 10.36 -17.06
N ALA A 200 4.44 10.18 -17.74
CA ALA A 200 4.24 9.07 -18.66
C ALA A 200 5.25 9.09 -19.82
N VAL A 201 5.48 10.26 -20.42
CA VAL A 201 6.48 10.43 -21.49
C VAL A 201 7.89 10.16 -20.95
N LYS A 202 8.26 10.71 -19.79
CA LYS A 202 9.58 10.46 -19.17
C LYS A 202 9.81 8.97 -18.87
N ILE A 203 8.78 8.24 -18.45
CA ILE A 203 8.87 6.78 -18.26
C ILE A 203 9.12 6.08 -19.59
N ALA A 204 8.35 6.42 -20.63
CA ALA A 204 8.53 5.84 -21.96
C ALA A 204 9.93 6.12 -22.52
N ASP A 205 10.43 7.35 -22.39
CA ASP A 205 11.77 7.74 -22.86
C ASP A 205 12.87 7.02 -22.07
N ALA A 206 12.71 6.89 -20.75
CA ALA A 206 13.66 6.16 -19.91
C ALA A 206 13.76 4.69 -20.28
N ILE A 207 12.64 4.04 -20.60
CA ILE A 207 12.62 2.65 -21.10
C ILE A 207 13.25 2.58 -22.48
N ASN A 208 12.90 3.49 -23.40
CA ASN A 208 13.44 3.52 -24.78
C ASN A 208 14.94 3.77 -24.83
N LYS A 209 15.51 4.38 -23.79
CA LYS A 209 16.97 4.55 -23.68
C LYS A 209 17.72 3.21 -23.58
N TYR A 210 17.10 2.22 -22.90
CA TYR A 210 17.68 0.88 -22.75
C TYR A 210 17.14 -0.12 -23.76
N TYR A 211 15.89 0.06 -24.19
CA TYR A 211 15.16 -0.80 -25.14
C TYR A 211 14.52 0.07 -26.24
N PRO A 212 15.28 0.48 -27.27
CA PRO A 212 14.81 1.43 -28.26
C PRO A 212 13.54 1.00 -28.97
N GLY A 213 12.56 1.90 -29.06
CA GLY A 213 11.31 1.70 -29.82
C GLY A 213 10.32 0.69 -29.19
N THR A 214 10.54 0.31 -27.94
CA THR A 214 9.66 -0.66 -27.26
C THR A 214 8.56 -0.02 -26.45
N SER A 215 8.69 1.24 -26.03
CA SER A 215 7.79 1.92 -25.10
C SER A 215 7.14 3.14 -25.72
N LEU A 216 5.84 3.31 -25.45
CA LEU A 216 5.04 4.46 -25.90
C LEU A 216 4.07 4.89 -24.80
N ALA A 217 4.09 6.16 -24.43
CA ALA A 217 3.04 6.74 -23.58
C ALA A 217 1.75 6.87 -24.40
N LYS A 218 0.72 6.11 -24.05
CA LYS A 218 -0.57 6.10 -24.75
C LYS A 218 -1.48 7.24 -24.28
N ASP A 219 -1.45 7.49 -23.01
CA ASP A 219 -2.14 8.61 -22.34
C ASP A 219 -1.43 8.99 -21.04
N SER A 220 -2.01 9.91 -20.26
CA SER A 220 -1.43 10.39 -19.00
C SER A 220 -1.29 9.32 -17.90
N GLY A 221 -2.01 8.22 -18.02
CA GLY A 221 -2.03 7.15 -17.03
C GLY A 221 -1.49 5.82 -17.53
N LEU A 222 -1.18 5.70 -18.82
CA LEU A 222 -0.87 4.42 -19.44
C LEU A 222 0.38 4.49 -20.34
N VAL A 223 1.33 3.63 -20.06
CA VAL A 223 2.50 3.40 -20.91
C VAL A 223 2.43 1.98 -21.46
N ASN A 224 2.36 1.86 -22.79
CA ASN A 224 2.40 0.58 -23.48
C ASN A 224 3.85 0.20 -23.78
N ILE A 225 4.20 -1.07 -23.56
CA ILE A 225 5.55 -1.59 -23.76
C ILE A 225 5.46 -2.90 -24.52
N ARG A 226 6.12 -2.94 -25.67
CA ARG A 226 6.29 -4.20 -26.41
C ARG A 226 7.44 -4.98 -25.82
N VAL A 227 7.17 -6.22 -25.40
CA VAL A 227 8.20 -7.11 -24.85
C VAL A 227 9.18 -7.50 -25.96
N PRO A 228 10.48 -7.17 -25.82
CA PRO A 228 11.48 -7.54 -26.81
C PRO A 228 11.58 -9.07 -26.98
N SER A 229 11.96 -9.53 -28.18
CA SER A 229 12.04 -10.96 -28.53
C SER A 229 12.97 -11.76 -27.61
N ASN A 230 14.04 -11.15 -27.14
CA ASN A 230 14.99 -11.76 -26.19
C ASN A 230 14.42 -11.97 -24.77
N PHE A 231 13.28 -11.37 -24.45
CA PHE A 231 12.56 -11.56 -23.17
C PHE A 231 11.26 -12.35 -23.33
N GLN A 232 10.96 -12.91 -24.50
CA GLN A 232 9.79 -13.77 -24.66
C GLN A 232 9.88 -14.98 -23.72
N GLY A 233 8.81 -15.23 -22.96
CA GLY A 233 8.80 -16.26 -21.91
C GLY A 233 9.51 -15.89 -20.60
N GLN A 234 10.18 -14.73 -20.54
CA GLN A 234 10.89 -14.23 -19.37
C GLN A 234 10.34 -12.87 -18.88
N THR A 235 9.03 -12.76 -18.84
CA THR A 235 8.33 -11.49 -18.48
C THR A 235 8.77 -10.93 -17.14
N THR A 236 9.00 -11.79 -16.15
CA THR A 236 9.45 -11.36 -14.81
C THR A 236 10.82 -10.70 -14.86
N ASN A 237 11.76 -11.25 -15.64
CA ASN A 237 13.11 -10.67 -15.82
C ASN A 237 13.03 -9.32 -16.50
N PHE A 238 12.16 -9.20 -17.51
CA PHE A 238 11.94 -7.92 -18.20
C PHE A 238 11.31 -6.88 -17.27
N LEU A 239 10.28 -7.26 -16.50
CA LEU A 239 9.66 -6.38 -15.50
C LEU A 239 10.65 -5.92 -14.44
N ALA A 240 11.52 -6.81 -13.97
CA ALA A 240 12.57 -6.46 -13.01
C ALA A 240 13.57 -5.45 -13.61
N ALA A 241 13.95 -5.64 -14.86
CA ALA A 241 14.89 -4.76 -15.56
C ALA A 241 14.30 -3.36 -15.74
N ILE A 242 13.07 -3.24 -16.28
CA ILE A 242 12.44 -1.92 -16.47
C ILE A 242 12.00 -1.27 -15.17
N GLY A 243 11.55 -2.08 -14.21
CA GLY A 243 11.09 -1.58 -12.90
C GLY A 243 12.20 -0.93 -12.06
N GLY A 244 13.46 -1.32 -12.29
CA GLY A 244 14.63 -0.75 -11.62
C GLY A 244 15.12 0.58 -12.22
N ILE A 245 14.62 1.01 -13.37
CA ILE A 245 15.04 2.25 -14.03
C ILE A 245 14.57 3.47 -13.23
N ASP A 246 15.49 4.39 -12.96
CA ASP A 246 15.19 5.65 -12.27
C ASP A 246 14.61 6.69 -13.24
N VAL A 247 13.52 7.30 -12.82
CA VAL A 247 12.83 8.38 -13.54
C VAL A 247 12.55 9.52 -12.57
N LYS A 248 12.75 10.76 -13.02
CA LYS A 248 12.35 11.95 -12.27
C LYS A 248 10.90 12.31 -12.62
N PRO A 249 9.90 11.94 -11.79
CA PRO A 249 8.51 12.26 -12.04
C PRO A 249 8.30 13.78 -12.01
N ASP A 250 7.23 14.24 -12.63
CA ASP A 250 6.79 15.61 -12.43
C ASP A 250 6.08 15.74 -11.08
N VAL A 251 6.43 16.80 -10.35
CA VAL A 251 5.83 17.09 -9.05
C VAL A 251 5.00 18.36 -9.20
N PRO A 252 3.67 18.27 -9.08
CA PRO A 252 2.83 19.44 -9.18
C PRO A 252 3.14 20.44 -8.08
N ALA A 253 3.12 21.73 -8.44
CA ALA A 253 3.25 22.81 -7.47
C ALA A 253 2.02 22.84 -6.56
N ARG A 254 2.19 22.46 -5.30
CA ARG A 254 1.12 22.42 -4.28
C ARG A 254 1.58 23.05 -2.98
N VAL A 255 0.65 23.77 -2.35
CA VAL A 255 0.80 24.27 -0.97
C VAL A 255 -0.31 23.61 -0.14
N ILE A 256 0.07 22.91 0.90
CA ILE A 256 -0.85 22.26 1.85
C ILE A 256 -0.76 23.02 3.16
N ILE A 257 -1.90 23.49 3.65
CA ILE A 257 -2.00 24.22 4.92
C ILE A 257 -2.85 23.38 5.87
N ASN A 258 -2.31 23.04 7.02
CA ASN A 258 -3.06 22.43 8.09
C ASN A 258 -3.45 23.51 9.10
N GLU A 259 -4.70 23.94 9.08
CA GLU A 259 -5.21 25.02 9.92
C GLU A 259 -5.15 24.71 11.42
N ARG A 260 -5.30 23.43 11.80
CA ARG A 260 -5.29 23.01 13.20
C ARG A 260 -3.90 23.10 13.82
N THR A 261 -2.85 22.78 13.05
CA THR A 261 -1.47 22.77 13.56
C THR A 261 -0.66 23.99 13.11
N GLY A 262 -1.20 24.82 12.20
CA GLY A 262 -0.48 25.95 11.59
C GLY A 262 0.65 25.50 10.66
N THR A 263 0.72 24.23 10.27
CA THR A 263 1.79 23.71 9.44
C THR A 263 1.53 24.02 7.97
N ILE A 264 2.54 24.57 7.28
CA ILE A 264 2.51 24.84 5.85
C ILE A 264 3.59 23.99 5.18
N VAL A 265 3.18 23.20 4.18
CA VAL A 265 4.09 22.39 3.36
C VAL A 265 3.95 22.84 1.91
N ALA A 266 5.04 23.31 1.32
CA ALA A 266 5.11 23.67 -0.09
C ALA A 266 6.02 22.69 -0.85
N THR A 267 5.58 22.23 -2.04
CA THR A 267 6.43 21.41 -2.90
C THR A 267 7.51 22.26 -3.56
N GLN A 268 8.60 21.62 -4.01
CA GLN A 268 9.77 22.30 -4.57
C GLN A 268 9.48 23.16 -5.83
N ASN A 269 8.38 22.88 -6.54
CA ASN A 269 8.00 23.59 -7.77
C ASN A 269 7.11 24.81 -7.51
N VAL A 270 6.75 25.09 -6.26
CA VAL A 270 5.97 26.28 -5.90
C VAL A 270 6.84 27.52 -6.08
N ARG A 271 6.36 28.46 -6.90
CA ARG A 271 6.98 29.76 -7.13
C ARG A 271 6.00 30.87 -6.76
N ILE A 272 6.51 31.90 -6.16
CA ILE A 272 5.73 33.10 -5.84
C ILE A 272 6.10 34.20 -6.86
N SER A 273 5.11 34.70 -7.59
CA SER A 273 5.27 35.85 -8.44
C SER A 273 5.53 37.14 -7.60
N PRO A 274 6.09 38.19 -8.17
CA PRO A 274 6.25 39.47 -7.46
C PRO A 274 4.93 39.87 -6.84
N VAL A 275 4.92 40.07 -5.53
CA VAL A 275 3.69 40.39 -4.78
C VAL A 275 4.04 41.31 -3.60
N ALA A 276 3.14 42.21 -3.28
CA ALA A 276 3.15 43.00 -2.06
C ALA A 276 2.00 42.52 -1.18
N VAL A 277 2.29 42.09 0.04
CA VAL A 277 1.29 41.68 1.04
C VAL A 277 1.39 42.61 2.24
N SER A 278 0.27 43.21 2.62
CA SER A 278 0.16 44.03 3.81
C SER A 278 -0.92 43.46 4.73
N SER A 279 -0.56 43.24 5.97
CA SER A 279 -1.48 42.86 7.05
C SER A 279 -1.20 43.77 8.24
N SER A 280 -2.22 44.35 8.82
CA SER A 280 -2.21 45.35 9.93
C SER A 280 -0.85 45.94 10.38
N ASN A 281 0.12 45.06 10.73
CA ASN A 281 1.41 45.43 11.29
C ASN A 281 2.61 44.98 10.47
N ILE A 282 2.41 44.23 9.36
CA ILE A 282 3.51 43.65 8.57
C ILE A 282 3.23 43.89 7.08
N THR A 283 4.19 44.53 6.40
CA THR A 283 4.18 44.67 4.94
C THR A 283 5.38 43.95 4.37
N ILE A 284 5.14 43.01 3.46
CA ILE A 284 6.17 42.19 2.82
C ILE A 284 6.16 42.46 1.32
N PHE A 285 7.31 42.85 0.77
CA PHE A 285 7.52 43.00 -0.67
C PHE A 285 8.43 41.88 -1.15
N LEU A 286 7.98 41.12 -2.14
CA LEU A 286 8.78 40.07 -2.82
C LEU A 286 9.10 40.57 -4.23
N ASN A 287 10.36 40.95 -4.45
CA ASN A 287 10.87 41.29 -5.77
C ASN A 287 11.96 40.32 -6.20
N PRO A 288 11.92 39.75 -7.40
CA PRO A 288 13.02 38.93 -7.90
C PRO A 288 14.25 39.78 -8.14
N THR A 289 15.34 39.50 -7.44
CA THR A 289 16.64 40.10 -7.72
C THR A 289 17.39 39.20 -8.67
N THR A 290 17.57 39.60 -9.91
CA THR A 290 18.47 38.97 -10.85
C THR A 290 19.91 39.36 -10.49
N GLY A 291 20.63 38.45 -9.83
CA GLY A 291 22.07 38.60 -9.61
C GLY A 291 22.82 38.38 -10.93
N VAL A 292 23.39 39.40 -11.48
CA VAL A 292 24.35 39.26 -12.59
C VAL A 292 25.71 38.91 -11.99
N SER A 293 26.19 37.69 -12.22
CA SER A 293 27.57 37.34 -11.91
C SER A 293 28.48 38.04 -12.92
N GLN A 294 29.13 39.12 -12.51
CA GLN A 294 30.19 39.70 -13.30
C GLN A 294 31.49 38.94 -13.03
N PRO A 295 32.23 38.55 -14.06
CA PRO A 295 33.59 38.04 -13.88
C PRO A 295 34.45 39.13 -13.28
N LEU A 296 35.39 38.75 -12.41
CA LEU A 296 36.36 39.66 -11.84
C LEU A 296 37.12 40.42 -12.96
N PRO A 297 37.35 41.73 -12.86
CA PRO A 297 38.16 42.46 -13.81
C PRO A 297 39.53 41.78 -13.91
N PHE A 298 39.98 41.50 -15.13
CA PHE A 298 41.20 40.75 -15.48
C PHE A 298 41.12 39.19 -15.44
N SER A 299 39.96 38.56 -15.41
CA SER A 299 39.89 37.14 -15.74
C SER A 299 40.12 36.97 -17.24
N GLN A 300 41.25 36.35 -17.61
CA GLN A 300 41.46 35.90 -18.99
C GLN A 300 40.49 34.76 -19.26
N GLY A 301 39.61 34.93 -20.28
CA GLY A 301 38.72 33.91 -20.75
C GLY A 301 39.54 32.71 -21.26
N ALA A 302 39.12 31.50 -20.84
CA ALA A 302 39.52 30.26 -21.47
C ALA A 302 38.50 29.86 -22.53
#